data_5f3edd68447e1f8ff941de3421ef9c2c
#
_entry.id   5f3edd68447e1f8ff941de3421ef9c2c
#
_cell.length_a   1.000
_cell.length_b   1.000
_cell.length_c   1.000
_cell.angle_alpha   90.00
_cell.angle_beta   90.00
_cell.angle_gamma   90.00
#
_symmetry.space_group_name_H-M   'P 1'
#
loop_
_entity.id
_entity.type
_entity.pdbx_description
1 polymer ?
#
loop_
_entity_poly.entity_id
_entity_poly.type
_entity_poly.pdbx_seq_one_letter_code
_entity_poly.pdbx_strand_id
1 'polypeptide(L)'
;MAHPDEYWQAIEPAYNMAYGGVELTWEWRQDYKIRSTLYPSYLALPMWILKKVGLDYGCVVRTCPYIAHIILVIIYDAYLWRIGKITVGKNSSRVALYILFFARLYNEFMIRTFSNAVETVF
;
A
#
# COMPACT_ATOMS: atom_id res chain seq x y z
N MET A 1 -7.69 -14.99 2.31
CA MET A 1 -7.01 -15.42 1.07
C MET A 1 -6.45 -14.18 0.40
N ALA A 2 -5.18 -14.20 -0.01
CA ALA A 2 -4.62 -13.11 -0.80
C ALA A 2 -5.31 -13.07 -2.16
N HIS A 3 -5.72 -11.90 -2.59
CA HIS A 3 -6.33 -11.75 -3.91
C HIS A 3 -5.20 -11.79 -4.96
N PRO A 4 -5.29 -12.57 -6.03
CA PRO A 4 -4.21 -12.67 -7.00
C PRO A 4 -3.80 -11.30 -7.58
N ASP A 5 -4.75 -10.39 -7.79
CA ASP A 5 -4.51 -9.06 -8.33
C ASP A 5 -3.58 -8.20 -7.44
N GLU A 6 -3.57 -8.43 -6.14
CA GLU A 6 -2.70 -7.74 -5.19
C GLU A 6 -1.22 -7.96 -5.51
N TYR A 7 -0.87 -9.19 -5.84
CA TYR A 7 0.50 -9.54 -6.23
C TYR A 7 0.87 -8.98 -7.60
N TRP A 8 0.02 -9.19 -8.59
CA TRP A 8 0.27 -8.84 -9.99
C TRP A 8 0.33 -7.34 -10.23
N GLN A 9 -0.44 -6.57 -9.46
CA GLN A 9 -0.57 -5.13 -9.68
C GLN A 9 0.38 -4.28 -8.86
N ALA A 10 0.87 -4.77 -7.71
CA ALA A 10 1.66 -3.96 -6.80
C ALA A 10 2.96 -4.65 -6.34
N ILE A 11 2.86 -5.86 -5.78
CA ILE A 11 3.99 -6.51 -5.11
C ILE A 11 5.02 -7.02 -6.11
N GLU A 12 4.59 -7.70 -7.20
CA GLU A 12 5.51 -8.18 -8.22
C GLU A 12 6.26 -7.07 -8.96
N PRO A 13 5.61 -5.99 -9.42
CA PRO A 13 6.32 -4.86 -9.99
C PRO A 13 7.31 -4.22 -9.02
N ALA A 14 6.94 -4.08 -7.75
CA ALA A 14 7.84 -3.56 -6.72
C ALA A 14 9.05 -4.47 -6.49
N TYR A 15 8.83 -5.78 -6.43
CA TYR A 15 9.90 -6.76 -6.31
C TYR A 15 10.83 -6.74 -7.54
N ASN A 16 10.26 -6.67 -8.74
CA ASN A 16 11.05 -6.59 -9.97
C ASN A 16 11.91 -5.32 -10.03
N MET A 17 11.40 -4.19 -9.53
CA MET A 17 12.19 -2.95 -9.43
C MET A 17 13.35 -3.06 -8.43
N ALA A 18 13.19 -3.82 -7.34
CA ALA A 18 14.21 -3.97 -6.30
C ALA A 18 15.23 -5.06 -6.61
N TYR A 19 14.78 -6.21 -7.08
CA TYR A 19 15.59 -7.43 -7.25
C TYR A 19 15.78 -7.84 -8.71
N GLY A 20 14.83 -7.52 -9.59
CA GLY A 20 14.84 -7.97 -10.99
C GLY A 20 14.41 -9.43 -11.16
N GLY A 21 14.35 -9.88 -12.42
CA GLY A 21 14.21 -11.30 -12.74
C GLY A 21 12.78 -11.88 -12.69
N VAL A 22 11.74 -11.04 -12.56
CA VAL A 22 10.35 -11.47 -12.60
C VAL A 22 9.74 -11.08 -13.94
N GLU A 23 9.01 -12.01 -14.55
CA GLU A 23 8.20 -11.70 -15.74
C GLU A 23 6.93 -10.95 -15.30
N LEU A 24 6.87 -9.68 -15.64
CA LEU A 24 5.71 -8.84 -15.35
C LEU A 24 4.53 -9.18 -16.25
N THR A 25 3.33 -9.00 -15.74
CA THR A 25 2.10 -9.13 -16.51
C THR A 25 2.05 -8.16 -17.68
N TRP A 26 1.20 -8.43 -18.66
CA TRP A 26 1.05 -7.62 -19.88
C TRP A 26 0.80 -6.13 -19.58
N GLU A 27 0.15 -5.79 -18.48
CA GLU A 27 -0.17 -4.42 -18.06
C GLU A 27 1.08 -3.57 -17.80
N TRP A 28 2.22 -4.20 -17.48
CA TRP A 28 3.50 -3.58 -17.18
C TRP A 28 4.50 -3.61 -18.34
N ARG A 29 4.16 -4.30 -19.44
CA ARG A 29 5.01 -4.35 -20.63
C ARG A 29 5.07 -2.98 -21.28
N GLN A 30 6.23 -2.67 -21.86
CA GLN A 30 6.52 -1.35 -22.44
C GLN A 30 5.51 -0.91 -23.51
N ASP A 31 4.86 -1.86 -24.18
CA ASP A 31 3.90 -1.58 -25.25
C ASP A 31 2.57 -1.02 -24.75
N TYR A 32 2.18 -1.32 -23.50
CA TYR A 32 0.86 -0.98 -22.99
C TYR A 32 0.85 0.09 -21.90
N LYS A 33 1.86 0.16 -21.01
CA LYS A 33 2.05 1.18 -19.93
C LYS A 33 0.74 1.74 -19.32
N ILE A 34 -0.19 0.88 -18.99
CA ILE A 34 -1.54 1.29 -18.56
C ILE A 34 -1.50 1.78 -17.10
N ARG A 35 -0.53 1.30 -16.29
CA ARG A 35 -0.49 1.58 -14.85
C ARG A 35 0.64 2.53 -14.47
N SER A 36 0.36 3.36 -13.45
CA SER A 36 1.36 4.22 -12.83
C SER A 36 2.40 3.40 -12.06
N THR A 37 3.67 3.69 -12.27
CA THR A 37 4.80 3.08 -11.55
C THR A 37 5.02 3.67 -10.17
N LEU A 38 4.30 4.73 -9.80
CA LEU A 38 4.53 5.49 -8.56
C LEU A 38 4.34 4.60 -7.31
N TYR A 39 3.21 3.89 -7.25
CA TYR A 39 2.89 3.05 -6.10
C TYR A 39 3.81 1.83 -5.96
N PRO A 40 4.07 1.03 -7.00
CA PRO A 40 5.08 -0.01 -6.94
C PRO A 40 6.47 0.51 -6.57
N SER A 41 6.88 1.68 -7.05
CA SER A 41 8.16 2.29 -6.68
C SER A 41 8.24 2.61 -5.19
N TYR A 42 7.15 3.11 -4.60
CA TYR A 42 7.06 3.34 -3.17
C TYR A 42 7.24 2.02 -2.38
N LEU A 43 6.60 0.93 -2.81
CA LEU A 43 6.76 -0.38 -2.18
C LEU A 43 8.15 -0.99 -2.40
N ALA A 44 8.79 -0.67 -3.50
CA ALA A 44 10.15 -1.13 -3.82
C ALA A 44 11.23 -0.47 -2.94
N LEU A 45 11.02 0.75 -2.47
CA LEU A 45 11.99 1.48 -1.64
C LEU A 45 12.45 0.68 -0.42
N PRO A 46 11.57 0.21 0.47
CA PRO A 46 11.98 -0.58 1.61
C PRO A 46 12.63 -1.92 1.22
N MET A 47 12.20 -2.56 0.14
CA MET A 47 12.82 -3.78 -0.38
C MET A 47 14.26 -3.51 -0.85
N TRP A 48 14.50 -2.40 -1.51
CA TRP A 48 15.83 -1.98 -1.95
C TRP A 48 16.77 -1.67 -0.77
N ILE A 49 16.24 -1.06 0.30
CA ILE A 49 16.98 -0.83 1.55
C ILE A 49 17.36 -2.17 2.18
N LEU A 50 16.43 -3.13 2.28
CA LEU A 50 16.69 -4.47 2.81
C LEU A 50 17.79 -5.17 2.03
N LYS A 51 17.75 -5.10 0.69
CA LYS A 51 18.80 -5.65 -0.18
C LYS A 51 20.17 -5.04 0.12
N LYS A 52 20.26 -3.72 0.32
CA LYS A 52 21.51 -3.04 0.64
C LYS A 52 22.07 -3.42 2.02
N VAL A 53 21.21 -3.65 2.98
CA VAL A 53 21.59 -4.03 4.36
C VAL A 53 21.91 -5.53 4.47
N GLY A 54 21.58 -6.33 3.44
CA GLY A 54 21.79 -7.79 3.47
C GLY A 54 20.78 -8.53 4.33
N LEU A 55 19.60 -7.93 4.59
CA LEU A 55 18.49 -8.52 5.37
C LEU A 55 17.38 -9.04 4.45
N ASP A 56 17.73 -9.57 3.30
CA ASP A 56 16.83 -10.07 2.28
C ASP A 56 16.31 -11.50 2.54
N TYR A 57 15.99 -11.78 3.80
CA TYR A 57 15.29 -13.01 4.13
C TYR A 57 13.89 -13.02 3.52
N GLY A 58 13.50 -14.13 2.91
CA GLY A 58 12.24 -14.25 2.17
C GLY A 58 10.99 -13.83 2.95
N CYS A 59 10.93 -14.08 4.27
CA CYS A 59 9.83 -13.63 5.13
C CYS A 59 9.82 -12.11 5.32
N VAL A 60 10.99 -11.47 5.44
CA VAL A 60 11.13 -10.02 5.64
C VAL A 60 10.76 -9.29 4.37
N VAL A 61 11.29 -9.73 3.23
CA VAL A 61 10.99 -9.17 1.92
C VAL A 61 9.51 -9.26 1.60
N ARG A 62 8.85 -10.38 1.94
CA ARG A 62 7.42 -10.58 1.76
C ARG A 62 6.56 -9.67 2.62
N THR A 63 6.98 -9.38 3.85
CA THR A 63 6.20 -8.57 4.82
C THR A 63 6.42 -7.07 4.63
N CYS A 64 7.55 -6.68 4.09
CA CYS A 64 7.98 -5.30 3.93
C CYS A 64 6.97 -4.39 3.17
N PRO A 65 6.38 -4.80 2.04
CA PRO A 65 5.39 -3.97 1.33
C PRO A 65 4.15 -3.70 2.18
N TYR A 66 3.70 -4.67 2.98
CA TYR A 66 2.56 -4.49 3.86
C TYR A 66 2.83 -3.45 4.95
N ILE A 67 4.04 -3.46 5.53
CA ILE A 67 4.46 -2.46 6.52
C ILE A 67 4.49 -1.07 5.88
N ALA A 68 5.04 -0.94 4.68
CA ALA A 68 5.05 0.31 3.94
C ALA A 68 3.63 0.81 3.66
N HIS A 69 2.73 -0.09 3.25
CA HIS A 69 1.33 0.27 3.01
C HIS A 69 0.60 0.70 4.29
N ILE A 70 0.81 0.02 5.42
CA ILE A 70 0.25 0.40 6.72
C ILE A 70 0.66 1.82 7.12
N ILE A 71 1.90 2.24 6.82
CA ILE A 71 2.35 3.61 7.07
C ILE A 71 1.49 4.63 6.31
N LEU A 72 1.16 4.36 5.04
CA LEU A 72 0.25 5.22 4.26
C LEU A 72 -1.14 5.28 4.89
N VAL A 73 -1.68 4.16 5.34
CA VAL A 73 -3.00 4.10 6.00
C VAL A 73 -3.00 4.93 7.28
N ILE A 74 -1.95 4.85 8.10
CA ILE A 74 -1.81 5.66 9.32
C ILE A 74 -1.78 7.17 9.00
N ILE A 75 -1.04 7.54 7.95
CA ILE A 75 -0.98 8.93 7.47
C ILE A 75 -2.38 9.39 7.02
N TYR A 76 -3.07 8.57 6.23
CA TYR A 76 -4.42 8.84 5.79
C TYR A 76 -5.40 9.06 6.95
N ASP A 77 -5.42 8.16 7.93
CA ASP A 77 -6.28 8.26 9.12
C ASP A 77 -5.98 9.53 9.94
N ALA A 78 -4.70 9.91 10.05
CA ALA A 78 -4.29 11.14 10.72
C ALA A 78 -4.82 12.40 10.01
N TYR A 79 -4.75 12.43 8.66
CA TYR A 79 -5.31 13.53 7.87
C TYR A 79 -6.84 13.55 7.93
N LEU A 80 -7.49 12.40 7.85
CA LEU A 80 -8.95 12.29 7.97
C LEU A 80 -9.43 12.84 9.31
N TRP A 81 -8.74 12.47 10.40
CA TRP A 81 -9.04 13.03 11.73
C TRP A 81 -8.85 14.56 11.77
N ARG A 82 -7.79 15.07 11.15
CA ARG A 82 -7.48 16.49 11.11
C ARG A 82 -8.56 17.27 10.36
N ILE A 83 -9.00 16.78 9.22
CA ILE A 83 -10.09 17.35 8.42
C ILE A 83 -11.39 17.27 9.21
N GLY A 84 -11.74 16.11 9.77
CA GLY A 84 -12.93 15.93 10.57
C GLY A 84 -13.00 16.85 11.77
N LYS A 85 -11.87 17.11 12.44
CA LYS A 85 -11.78 18.04 13.57
C LYS A 85 -12.12 19.47 13.15
N ILE A 86 -11.75 19.90 11.95
CA ILE A 86 -11.99 21.25 11.43
C ILE A 86 -13.44 21.39 10.97
N THR A 87 -14.02 20.34 10.35
CA THR A 87 -15.35 20.40 9.72
C THR A 87 -16.48 20.11 10.68
N VAL A 88 -16.37 19.07 11.51
CA VAL A 88 -17.48 18.50 12.32
C VAL A 88 -17.23 18.66 13.83
N GLY A 89 -16.02 19.10 14.20
CA GLY A 89 -15.62 19.26 15.59
C GLY A 89 -14.94 18.02 16.18
N LYS A 90 -14.22 18.23 17.30
CA LYS A 90 -13.31 17.25 17.91
C LYS A 90 -14.00 15.95 18.35
N ASN A 91 -15.18 16.05 18.95
CA ASN A 91 -15.87 14.88 19.50
C ASN A 91 -16.46 14.01 18.39
N SER A 92 -17.11 14.61 17.41
CA SER A 92 -17.68 13.90 16.26
C SER A 92 -16.59 13.25 15.41
N SER A 93 -15.45 13.92 15.22
CA SER A 93 -14.29 13.35 14.51
C SER A 93 -13.71 12.12 15.22
N ARG A 94 -13.67 12.11 16.56
CA ARG A 94 -13.26 10.92 17.33
C ARG A 94 -14.19 9.75 17.12
N VAL A 95 -15.50 9.98 17.21
CA VAL A 95 -16.51 8.94 16.99
C VAL A 95 -16.39 8.38 15.57
N ALA A 96 -16.23 9.23 14.58
CA ALA A 96 -16.03 8.81 13.19
C ALA A 96 -14.78 7.92 13.02
N LEU A 97 -13.66 8.26 13.64
CA LEU A 97 -12.46 7.41 13.64
C LEU A 97 -12.69 6.05 14.31
N TYR A 98 -13.37 6.02 15.45
CA TYR A 98 -13.72 4.75 16.09
C TYR A 98 -14.58 3.87 15.18
N ILE A 99 -15.59 4.47 14.52
CA ILE A 99 -16.44 3.74 13.58
C ILE A 99 -15.59 3.18 12.42
N LEU A 100 -14.67 3.96 11.84
CA LEU A 100 -13.77 3.51 10.79
C LEU A 100 -12.85 2.39 11.25
N PHE A 101 -12.27 2.53 12.46
CA PHE A 101 -11.38 1.51 13.01
C PHE A 101 -12.08 0.17 13.23
N PHE A 102 -13.35 0.19 13.63
CA PHE A 102 -14.18 -1.02 13.80
C PHE A 102 -14.88 -1.46 12.52
N ALA A 103 -14.89 -0.67 11.46
CA ALA A 103 -15.47 -1.04 10.18
C ALA A 103 -14.63 -2.14 9.52
N ARG A 104 -15.10 -3.38 9.60
CA ARG A 104 -14.41 -4.55 9.08
C ARG A 104 -14.06 -4.41 7.59
N LEU A 105 -15.01 -3.93 6.79
CA LEU A 105 -14.80 -3.71 5.36
C LEU A 105 -13.68 -2.70 5.09
N TYR A 106 -13.68 -1.57 5.81
CA TYR A 106 -12.64 -0.56 5.71
C TYR A 106 -11.26 -1.16 6.00
N ASN A 107 -11.11 -1.88 7.11
CA ASN A 107 -9.84 -2.48 7.50
C ASN A 107 -9.37 -3.56 6.50
N GLU A 108 -10.28 -4.40 5.99
CA GLU A 108 -9.94 -5.42 5.01
C GLU A 108 -9.45 -4.82 3.67
N PHE A 109 -10.03 -3.70 3.23
CA PHE A 109 -9.62 -3.04 1.99
C PHE A 109 -8.37 -2.18 2.17
N MET A 110 -8.25 -1.45 3.29
CA MET A 110 -7.14 -0.52 3.52
C MET A 110 -5.82 -1.21 3.89
N ILE A 111 -5.86 -2.39 4.50
CA ILE A 111 -4.64 -3.14 4.83
C ILE A 111 -4.06 -3.85 3.60
N ARG A 112 -4.88 -4.10 2.57
CA ARG A 112 -4.40 -4.75 1.35
C ARG A 112 -3.65 -3.80 0.44
N THR A 113 -2.58 -4.29 -0.16
CA THR A 113 -1.73 -3.55 -1.11
C THR A 113 -2.37 -3.44 -2.51
N PHE A 114 -3.66 -3.13 -2.56
CA PHE A 114 -4.35 -2.84 -3.82
C PHE A 114 -4.03 -1.42 -4.30
N SER A 115 -3.78 -1.25 -5.58
CA SER A 115 -3.67 0.07 -6.20
C SER A 115 -4.91 0.94 -5.93
N ASN A 116 -6.09 0.32 -5.94
CA ASN A 116 -7.37 0.99 -5.66
C ASN A 116 -7.47 1.53 -4.23
N ALA A 117 -6.82 0.88 -3.23
CA ALA A 117 -6.78 1.41 -1.87
C ALA A 117 -5.98 2.72 -1.80
N VAL A 118 -4.95 2.87 -2.64
CA VAL A 118 -4.16 4.10 -2.74
C VAL A 118 -4.93 5.20 -3.46
N GLU A 119 -5.70 4.87 -4.48
CA GLU A 119 -6.55 5.83 -5.19
C GLU A 119 -7.62 6.47 -4.29
N THR A 120 -8.07 5.77 -3.24
CA THR A 120 -8.98 6.36 -2.23
C THR A 120 -8.29 7.35 -1.28
N VAL A 121 -6.96 7.36 -1.23
CA VAL A 121 -6.17 8.26 -0.35
C VAL A 121 -5.91 9.61 -1.02
N PHE A 122 -5.89 9.64 -2.36
CA PHE A 122 -5.61 10.83 -3.17
C PHE A 122 -6.83 11.30 -3.94
#